data_0801c6f2b812a33bd61f6c8be27b4ace
#
_entry.id   0801c6f2b812a33bd61f6c8be27b4ace
#
_cell.length_a   1.000
_cell.length_b   1.000
_cell.length_c   1.000
_cell.angle_alpha   90.00
_cell.angle_beta   90.00
_cell.angle_gamma   90.00
#
_symmetry.space_group_name_H-M   'P 1'
#
loop_
_entity.id
_entity.type
_entity.pdbx_description
1 polymer ?
#
loop_
_entity_poly.entity_id
_entity_poly.type
_entity_poly.pdbx_seq_one_letter_code
_entity_poly.pdbx_strand_id
1 'polypeptide(L)'
;MMACHRTRRGIAWLLIATQAALTGCTAFMEPRNPIPVTAPEAPPTSPVPRELEKVTLPRYRIEPPDILLVEGVKLVPKSPHRIETFDVLLIRVIGAFPEQPIDNSYNVDADGTVNLGPTYGRISVVGQTIEEAEDEIRAQLSKVLTDVDVSVSLLSSMGAQAITGQHLVAMDGYVTLGTYGSVYVTGMTLEEARAAIELKLTERLDDPEVFVDVLAYNSKVYYIITQGAGLGDDVTRQPITGNETVIDAVAALGGISQVSSTRMWIARPAPNGVGCEQILPIEWNDIAQGASTATNYQLMPGDRLFIAQDRLTNFNTVVNKILNPFERMFGFISLGTSMANRIVRFGLANTF
;
A
#
# COMPACT_ATOMS: atom_id res chain seq x y z
N MET A 1 -9.28 69.29 -43.37
CA MET A 1 -10.25 68.63 -42.42
C MET A 1 -10.21 67.10 -42.45
N MET A 2 -9.34 66.41 -43.19
CA MET A 2 -9.30 64.92 -43.28
C MET A 2 -8.34 64.22 -42.30
N ALA A 3 -7.44 64.90 -41.62
CA ALA A 3 -6.43 64.28 -40.71
C ALA A 3 -7.00 63.92 -39.30
N CYS A 4 -8.05 64.63 -38.84
CA CYS A 4 -8.59 64.45 -37.49
C CYS A 4 -9.51 63.24 -37.35
N HIS A 5 -10.04 62.66 -38.40
CA HIS A 5 -10.90 61.47 -38.38
C HIS A 5 -10.17 60.13 -38.28
N ARG A 6 -8.89 60.06 -38.74
CA ARG A 6 -8.10 58.84 -38.68
C ARG A 6 -7.53 58.59 -37.26
N THR A 7 -7.14 59.66 -36.56
CA THR A 7 -6.65 59.52 -35.17
C THR A 7 -7.75 59.15 -34.17
N ARG A 8 -8.97 59.67 -34.32
CA ARG A 8 -10.10 59.29 -33.48
C ARG A 8 -10.52 57.80 -33.64
N ARG A 9 -10.46 57.27 -34.88
CA ARG A 9 -10.75 55.84 -35.11
C ARG A 9 -9.64 54.95 -34.53
N GLY A 10 -8.37 55.32 -34.57
CA GLY A 10 -7.28 54.57 -33.99
C GLY A 10 -7.38 54.48 -32.48
N ILE A 11 -7.72 55.59 -31.79
CA ILE A 11 -7.87 55.66 -30.32
C ILE A 11 -9.11 54.80 -29.90
N ALA A 12 -10.21 54.86 -30.68
CA ALA A 12 -11.40 54.03 -30.39
C ALA A 12 -11.13 52.54 -30.48
N TRP A 13 -10.35 52.10 -31.51
CA TRP A 13 -9.93 50.69 -31.65
C TRP A 13 -8.97 50.27 -30.56
N LEU A 14 -8.08 51.16 -30.09
CA LEU A 14 -7.15 50.88 -28.99
C LEU A 14 -7.92 50.73 -27.64
N LEU A 15 -8.92 51.58 -27.40
CA LEU A 15 -9.80 51.49 -26.22
C LEU A 15 -10.67 50.26 -26.22
N ILE A 16 -11.20 49.83 -27.36
CA ILE A 16 -11.97 48.59 -27.49
C ILE A 16 -11.06 47.38 -27.30
N ALA A 17 -9.84 47.38 -27.84
CA ALA A 17 -8.87 46.32 -27.63
C ALA A 17 -8.43 46.19 -26.15
N THR A 18 -8.24 47.33 -25.44
CA THR A 18 -7.92 47.32 -24.01
C THR A 18 -9.10 46.86 -23.15
N GLN A 19 -10.34 47.23 -23.48
CA GLN A 19 -11.51 46.70 -22.78
C GLN A 19 -11.73 45.20 -23.02
N ALA A 20 -11.53 44.71 -24.24
CA ALA A 20 -11.61 43.29 -24.55
C ALA A 20 -10.50 42.48 -23.84
N ALA A 21 -9.29 43.06 -23.68
CA ALA A 21 -8.22 42.43 -22.92
C ALA A 21 -8.53 42.39 -21.41
N LEU A 22 -9.17 43.42 -20.86
CA LEU A 22 -9.56 43.48 -19.43
C LEU A 22 -10.72 42.52 -19.13
N THR A 23 -11.72 42.40 -20.00
CA THR A 23 -12.80 41.43 -19.82
C THR A 23 -12.36 39.99 -20.06
N GLY A 24 -11.37 39.77 -20.95
CA GLY A 24 -10.75 38.46 -21.14
C GLY A 24 -9.99 37.96 -19.91
N CYS A 25 -9.33 38.85 -19.16
CA CYS A 25 -8.62 38.50 -17.93
C CYS A 25 -9.56 38.03 -16.79
N THR A 26 -10.77 38.55 -16.69
CA THR A 26 -11.71 38.13 -15.64
C THR A 26 -12.25 36.71 -15.87
N ALA A 27 -12.43 36.31 -17.12
CA ALA A 27 -12.87 34.95 -17.45
C ALA A 27 -11.79 33.87 -17.14
N PHE A 28 -10.51 34.27 -17.13
CA PHE A 28 -9.42 33.37 -16.70
C PHE A 28 -9.20 33.36 -15.19
N MET A 29 -9.71 34.35 -14.46
CA MET A 29 -9.60 34.47 -13.01
C MET A 29 -10.74 33.77 -12.25
N GLU A 30 -11.83 33.40 -12.89
CA GLU A 30 -12.84 32.60 -12.22
C GLU A 30 -12.29 31.21 -11.87
N PRO A 31 -12.51 30.77 -10.63
CA PRO A 31 -12.05 29.45 -10.24
C PRO A 31 -12.80 28.40 -11.06
N ARG A 32 -12.08 27.72 -11.95
CA ARG A 32 -12.66 26.62 -12.75
C ARG A 32 -13.25 25.51 -11.88
N ASN A 33 -12.81 25.40 -10.63
CA ASN A 33 -13.35 24.46 -9.66
C ASN A 33 -13.66 25.22 -8.35
N PRO A 34 -14.85 25.80 -8.20
CA PRO A 34 -15.33 26.17 -6.87
C PRO A 34 -15.35 24.92 -5.99
N ILE A 35 -15.21 25.08 -4.68
CA ILE A 35 -15.46 23.97 -3.76
C ILE A 35 -16.89 23.49 -4.06
N PRO A 36 -17.07 22.19 -4.39
CA PRO A 36 -18.42 21.68 -4.59
C PRO A 36 -19.27 21.95 -3.35
N VAL A 37 -20.48 22.41 -3.54
CA VAL A 37 -21.42 22.64 -2.44
C VAL A 37 -22.33 21.43 -2.39
N THR A 38 -22.36 20.77 -1.25
CA THR A 38 -23.36 19.71 -1.00
C THR A 38 -24.74 20.34 -1.08
N ALA A 39 -25.68 19.69 -1.73
CA ALA A 39 -27.06 20.10 -1.69
C ALA A 39 -27.50 20.26 -0.21
N PRO A 40 -28.29 21.27 0.16
CA PRO A 40 -28.73 21.48 1.53
C PRO A 40 -29.59 20.30 1.96
N GLU A 41 -28.98 19.34 2.59
CA GLU A 41 -29.62 18.21 3.22
C GLU A 41 -29.57 18.40 4.74
N ALA A 42 -30.50 17.76 5.43
CA ALA A 42 -30.59 17.83 6.87
C ALA A 42 -29.21 17.67 7.53
N PRO A 43 -28.85 18.47 8.52
CA PRO A 43 -27.55 18.36 9.18
C PRO A 43 -27.33 16.90 9.62
N PRO A 44 -26.15 16.36 9.44
CA PRO A 44 -25.85 14.97 9.83
C PRO A 44 -26.21 14.81 11.30
N THR A 45 -26.98 13.80 11.62
CA THR A 45 -27.42 13.46 12.97
C THR A 45 -26.28 13.18 13.94
N SER A 46 -25.06 13.06 13.43
CA SER A 46 -23.82 12.90 14.19
C SER A 46 -22.77 13.92 13.73
N PRO A 47 -22.05 14.59 14.65
CA PRO A 47 -20.97 15.50 14.27
C PRO A 47 -19.90 14.76 13.47
N VAL A 48 -19.36 15.42 12.44
CA VAL A 48 -18.24 14.87 11.65
C VAL A 48 -17.03 14.74 12.56
N PRO A 49 -16.39 13.55 12.65
CA PRO A 49 -15.25 13.33 13.51
C PRO A 49 -14.06 14.23 13.17
N ARG A 50 -13.39 14.73 14.22
CA ARG A 50 -12.27 15.67 14.14
C ARG A 50 -11.14 15.24 15.05
N GLU A 51 -10.02 15.94 15.01
CA GLU A 51 -8.81 15.60 15.76
C GLU A 51 -9.03 15.29 17.24
N LEU A 52 -9.81 16.10 17.96
CA LEU A 52 -10.10 15.91 19.39
C LEU A 52 -11.35 15.05 19.66
N GLU A 53 -12.14 14.76 18.63
CA GLU A 53 -13.40 14.02 18.70
C GLU A 53 -13.35 12.84 17.72
N LYS A 54 -12.23 12.12 17.71
CA LYS A 54 -12.05 10.95 16.85
C LYS A 54 -12.99 9.83 17.26
N VAL A 55 -13.50 9.13 16.27
CA VAL A 55 -14.31 7.93 16.48
C VAL A 55 -13.50 6.68 16.14
N THR A 56 -13.70 5.61 16.90
CA THR A 56 -13.20 4.30 16.53
C THR A 56 -13.99 3.73 15.36
N LEU A 57 -13.29 3.18 14.39
CA LEU A 57 -13.95 2.48 13.28
C LEU A 57 -14.65 1.21 13.78
N PRO A 58 -15.66 0.72 13.06
CA PRO A 58 -16.28 -0.58 13.35
C PRO A 58 -15.23 -1.70 13.37
N ARG A 59 -15.58 -2.84 13.99
CA ARG A 59 -14.71 -4.03 13.98
C ARG A 59 -14.25 -4.32 12.56
N TYR A 60 -12.95 -4.48 12.41
CA TYR A 60 -12.35 -4.72 11.11
C TYR A 60 -12.89 -6.00 10.48
N ARG A 61 -13.15 -5.96 9.19
CA ARG A 61 -13.47 -7.11 8.36
C ARG A 61 -12.42 -7.25 7.27
N ILE A 62 -11.88 -8.43 7.17
CA ILE A 62 -10.83 -8.77 6.21
C ILE A 62 -11.36 -8.62 4.78
N GLU A 63 -10.58 -7.96 3.93
CA GLU A 63 -10.88 -7.78 2.50
C GLU A 63 -9.61 -7.97 1.65
N PRO A 64 -9.72 -8.45 0.41
CA PRO A 64 -8.58 -8.43 -0.51
C PRO A 64 -8.12 -6.99 -0.81
N PRO A 65 -6.82 -6.71 -0.94
CA PRO A 65 -5.65 -7.56 -0.81
C PRO A 65 -4.90 -7.35 0.54
N ASP A 66 -5.58 -7.53 1.67
CA ASP A 66 -4.93 -7.43 2.98
C ASP A 66 -3.87 -8.51 3.16
N ILE A 67 -2.92 -8.27 4.06
CA ILE A 67 -1.92 -9.25 4.44
C ILE A 67 -2.17 -9.63 5.89
N LEU A 68 -2.46 -10.90 6.12
CA LEU A 68 -2.62 -11.46 7.44
C LEU A 68 -1.28 -12.02 7.93
N LEU A 69 -1.00 -11.83 9.22
CA LEU A 69 0.03 -12.55 9.94
C LEU A 69 -0.65 -13.71 10.66
N VAL A 70 -0.25 -14.92 10.34
CA VAL A 70 -0.72 -16.14 11.02
C VAL A 70 0.47 -16.74 11.75
N GLU A 71 0.31 -17.00 13.04
CA GLU A 71 1.33 -17.65 13.86
C GLU A 71 0.75 -18.91 14.50
N GLY A 72 1.46 -20.00 14.37
CA GLY A 72 1.09 -21.27 15.01
C GLY A 72 1.44 -21.25 16.48
N VAL A 73 0.45 -21.35 17.36
CA VAL A 73 0.64 -21.44 18.81
C VAL A 73 0.76 -22.90 19.23
N LYS A 74 -0.14 -23.74 18.72
CA LYS A 74 -0.15 -25.19 18.97
C LYS A 74 -0.42 -25.91 17.64
N LEU A 75 0.57 -26.55 17.10
CA LEU A 75 0.49 -27.26 15.81
C LEU A 75 1.00 -28.69 15.97
N VAL A 76 0.17 -29.54 16.61
CA VAL A 76 0.50 -30.94 16.86
C VAL A 76 -0.13 -31.80 15.77
N PRO A 77 0.65 -32.57 14.98
CA PRO A 77 0.09 -33.49 13.99
C PRO A 77 -0.80 -34.56 14.63
N LYS A 78 -1.90 -34.94 13.97
CA LYS A 78 -2.74 -36.01 14.42
C LYS A 78 -2.01 -37.36 14.45
N SER A 79 -2.19 -38.10 15.52
CA SER A 79 -1.70 -39.49 15.61
C SER A 79 -2.60 -40.46 14.78
N PRO A 80 -2.00 -41.46 14.09
CA PRO A 80 -0.57 -41.70 13.94
C PRO A 80 0.08 -40.79 12.90
N HIS A 81 0.99 -39.91 13.34
CA HIS A 81 1.80 -39.11 12.41
C HIS A 81 2.86 -39.99 11.75
N ARG A 82 2.98 -39.85 10.41
CA ARG A 82 4.06 -40.50 9.67
C ARG A 82 5.13 -39.46 9.37
N ILE A 83 6.35 -39.79 9.72
CA ILE A 83 7.51 -38.94 9.52
C ILE A 83 7.66 -38.58 8.04
N GLU A 84 7.75 -37.31 7.75
CA GLU A 84 7.97 -36.77 6.41
C GLU A 84 9.41 -36.25 6.24
N THR A 85 9.83 -36.05 4.99
CA THR A 85 11.12 -35.41 4.70
C THR A 85 11.14 -33.99 5.25
N PHE A 86 12.27 -33.57 5.83
CA PHE A 86 12.51 -32.30 6.51
C PHE A 86 11.80 -32.12 7.86
N ASP A 87 11.13 -33.13 8.39
CA ASP A 87 10.73 -33.12 9.79
C ASP A 87 11.96 -33.09 10.69
N VAL A 88 11.83 -32.49 11.86
CA VAL A 88 12.88 -32.44 12.87
C VAL A 88 12.51 -33.36 14.03
N LEU A 89 13.32 -34.37 14.22
CA LEU A 89 13.16 -35.32 15.31
C LEU A 89 14.15 -35.01 16.45
N LEU A 90 13.68 -35.03 17.68
CA LEU A 90 14.54 -35.09 18.85
C LEU A 90 14.79 -36.56 19.17
N ILE A 91 16.06 -36.99 19.03
CA ILE A 91 16.47 -38.38 19.26
C ILE A 91 17.41 -38.39 20.45
N ARG A 92 17.07 -39.19 21.46
CA ARG A 92 17.88 -39.44 22.65
C ARG A 92 18.18 -40.91 22.77
N VAL A 93 19.43 -41.22 22.97
CA VAL A 93 19.90 -42.60 23.11
C VAL A 93 20.73 -42.73 24.38
N ILE A 94 20.26 -43.60 25.31
CA ILE A 94 21.01 -43.99 26.45
C ILE A 94 21.89 -45.20 26.07
N GLY A 95 23.15 -45.20 26.43
CA GLY A 95 24.10 -46.24 26.01
C GLY A 95 24.94 -45.90 24.78
N ALA A 96 24.78 -44.70 24.24
CA ALA A 96 25.66 -44.19 23.16
C ALA A 96 27.11 -43.99 23.65
N PHE A 97 28.07 -43.99 22.74
CA PHE A 97 29.48 -43.74 23.11
C PHE A 97 29.62 -42.32 23.73
N PRO A 98 30.37 -42.17 24.84
CA PRO A 98 30.57 -40.89 25.49
C PRO A 98 31.17 -39.81 24.60
N GLU A 99 31.98 -40.22 23.59
CA GLU A 99 32.63 -39.33 22.64
C GLU A 99 31.70 -38.89 21.50
N GLN A 100 30.58 -39.59 21.31
CA GLN A 100 29.58 -39.30 20.28
C GLN A 100 28.17 -39.57 20.85
N PRO A 101 27.70 -38.73 21.79
CA PRO A 101 26.37 -38.88 22.38
C PRO A 101 25.30 -38.55 21.32
N ILE A 102 24.19 -39.28 21.37
CA ILE A 102 23.00 -39.02 20.56
C ILE A 102 21.94 -38.40 21.52
N ASP A 103 21.93 -37.10 21.62
CA ASP A 103 20.92 -36.33 22.40
C ASP A 103 20.77 -34.95 21.75
N ASN A 104 20.20 -34.92 20.54
CA ASN A 104 20.07 -33.69 19.77
C ASN A 104 18.86 -33.74 18.85
N SER A 105 18.58 -32.59 18.22
CA SER A 105 17.64 -32.51 17.10
C SER A 105 18.30 -32.96 15.81
N TYR A 106 17.61 -33.82 15.06
CA TYR A 106 18.07 -34.35 13.77
C TYR A 106 17.02 -34.07 12.71
N ASN A 107 17.47 -33.55 11.58
CA ASN A 107 16.59 -33.34 10.42
C ASN A 107 16.47 -34.66 9.64
N VAL A 108 15.27 -34.95 9.16
CA VAL A 108 15.06 -36.00 8.16
C VAL A 108 15.52 -35.45 6.81
N ASP A 109 16.56 -36.03 6.25
CA ASP A 109 17.12 -35.62 4.97
C ASP A 109 16.15 -35.87 3.80
N ALA A 110 16.42 -35.28 2.63
CA ALA A 110 15.59 -35.44 1.43
C ALA A 110 15.48 -36.91 0.94
N ASP A 111 16.44 -37.76 1.30
CA ASP A 111 16.42 -39.20 1.03
C ASP A 111 15.59 -39.99 2.06
N GLY A 112 14.97 -39.32 3.02
CA GLY A 112 14.15 -39.93 4.05
C GLY A 112 14.93 -40.57 5.19
N THR A 113 16.20 -40.24 5.33
CA THR A 113 17.06 -40.80 6.40
C THR A 113 17.41 -39.76 7.44
N VAL A 114 17.71 -40.20 8.63
CA VAL A 114 18.33 -39.39 9.69
C VAL A 114 19.79 -39.78 9.82
N ASN A 115 20.69 -38.79 9.87
CA ASN A 115 22.12 -39.02 10.02
C ASN A 115 22.53 -38.87 11.50
N LEU A 116 22.82 -39.99 12.14
CA LEU A 116 23.27 -40.03 13.55
C LEU A 116 24.78 -39.89 13.73
N GLY A 117 25.48 -39.59 12.67
CA GLY A 117 26.95 -39.42 12.68
C GLY A 117 27.72 -40.60 12.09
N PRO A 118 29.07 -40.49 11.95
CA PRO A 118 29.88 -41.42 11.21
C PRO A 118 29.95 -42.82 11.83
N THR A 119 29.79 -42.92 13.15
CA THR A 119 29.85 -44.21 13.85
C THR A 119 28.55 -44.98 13.76
N TYR A 120 27.42 -44.30 13.74
CA TYR A 120 26.07 -44.89 13.76
C TYR A 120 25.39 -44.95 12.41
N GLY A 121 25.88 -44.09 11.47
CA GLY A 121 25.39 -44.08 10.10
C GLY A 121 24.08 -43.35 9.88
N ARG A 122 23.43 -43.70 8.77
CA ARG A 122 22.13 -43.12 8.36
C ARG A 122 21.04 -44.19 8.49
N ILE A 123 19.87 -43.77 9.01
CA ILE A 123 18.77 -44.68 9.27
C ILE A 123 17.53 -44.12 8.55
N SER A 124 16.82 -44.96 7.79
CA SER A 124 15.61 -44.59 7.09
C SER A 124 14.46 -44.55 8.06
N VAL A 125 13.76 -43.41 8.11
CA VAL A 125 12.61 -43.17 9.03
C VAL A 125 11.38 -42.62 8.33
N VAL A 126 11.49 -42.18 7.08
CA VAL A 126 10.36 -41.60 6.34
C VAL A 126 9.23 -42.60 6.16
N GLY A 127 7.97 -42.15 6.34
CA GLY A 127 6.77 -42.94 6.24
C GLY A 127 6.46 -43.84 7.44
N GLN A 128 7.36 -43.89 8.42
CA GLN A 128 7.18 -44.64 9.68
C GLN A 128 6.46 -43.76 10.71
N THR A 129 5.80 -44.36 11.68
CA THR A 129 5.38 -43.65 12.89
C THR A 129 6.56 -43.40 13.82
N ILE A 130 6.37 -42.58 14.83
CA ILE A 130 7.44 -42.28 15.82
C ILE A 130 7.88 -43.58 16.51
N GLU A 131 6.94 -44.44 16.86
CA GLU A 131 7.20 -45.74 17.50
C GLU A 131 7.93 -46.70 16.57
N GLU A 132 7.51 -46.79 15.30
CA GLU A 132 8.19 -47.61 14.28
C GLU A 132 9.63 -47.12 14.04
N ALA A 133 9.85 -45.78 13.97
CA ALA A 133 11.18 -45.20 13.83
C ALA A 133 12.08 -45.44 15.06
N GLU A 134 11.49 -45.38 16.27
CA GLU A 134 12.19 -45.72 17.51
C GLU A 134 12.71 -47.14 17.50
N ASP A 135 11.86 -48.09 17.10
CA ASP A 135 12.20 -49.53 16.99
C ASP A 135 13.28 -49.76 15.92
N GLU A 136 13.17 -49.09 14.73
CA GLU A 136 14.16 -49.22 13.67
C GLU A 136 15.52 -48.62 14.10
N ILE A 137 15.53 -47.45 14.74
CA ILE A 137 16.73 -46.83 15.27
C ILE A 137 17.38 -47.73 16.33
N ARG A 138 16.55 -48.30 17.25
CA ARG A 138 17.04 -49.24 18.27
C ARG A 138 17.66 -50.48 17.63
N ALA A 139 17.01 -51.07 16.60
CA ALA A 139 17.51 -52.22 15.90
C ALA A 139 18.86 -51.99 15.18
N GLN A 140 19.04 -50.81 14.59
CA GLN A 140 20.29 -50.45 13.92
C GLN A 140 21.41 -50.18 14.94
N LEU A 141 21.11 -49.46 16.00
CA LEU A 141 22.09 -49.11 17.04
C LEU A 141 22.53 -50.36 17.84
N SER A 142 21.68 -51.38 18.03
CA SER A 142 22.00 -52.62 18.69
C SER A 142 23.08 -53.46 17.96
N LYS A 143 23.41 -53.12 16.68
CA LYS A 143 24.49 -53.73 15.95
C LYS A 143 25.87 -53.22 16.41
N VAL A 144 25.91 -52.06 17.06
CA VAL A 144 27.14 -51.34 17.43
C VAL A 144 27.24 -51.15 18.95
N LEU A 145 26.11 -51.07 19.64
CA LEU A 145 25.97 -50.79 21.08
C LEU A 145 25.35 -52.00 21.80
N THR A 146 25.69 -52.20 23.08
CA THR A 146 25.33 -53.44 23.82
C THR A 146 24.04 -53.24 24.64
N ASP A 147 23.74 -52.06 25.14
CA ASP A 147 22.58 -51.73 25.93
C ASP A 147 22.04 -50.38 25.50
N VAL A 148 20.95 -50.41 24.71
CA VAL A 148 20.45 -49.24 23.99
C VAL A 148 19.01 -48.96 24.36
N ASP A 149 18.79 -47.81 24.94
CA ASP A 149 17.43 -47.24 25.09
C ASP A 149 17.29 -46.03 24.20
N VAL A 150 16.31 -46.03 23.30
CA VAL A 150 16.07 -44.99 22.31
C VAL A 150 14.73 -44.33 22.58
N SER A 151 14.72 -43.03 22.57
CA SER A 151 13.51 -42.22 22.60
C SER A 151 13.51 -41.27 21.43
N VAL A 152 12.43 -41.27 20.66
CA VAL A 152 12.22 -40.39 19.51
C VAL A 152 10.98 -39.56 19.75
N SER A 153 11.09 -38.25 19.50
CA SER A 153 9.93 -37.36 19.53
C SER A 153 10.00 -36.37 18.36
N LEU A 154 8.85 -36.01 17.83
CA LEU A 154 8.73 -34.99 16.78
C LEU A 154 8.91 -33.62 17.43
N LEU A 155 9.94 -32.88 17.03
CA LEU A 155 10.21 -31.53 17.51
C LEU A 155 9.52 -30.47 16.64
N SER A 156 9.58 -30.64 15.32
CA SER A 156 8.93 -29.76 14.36
C SER A 156 8.59 -30.52 13.09
N SER A 157 7.41 -30.26 12.57
CA SER A 157 6.97 -30.77 11.25
C SER A 157 7.16 -29.69 10.20
N MET A 158 7.63 -30.06 9.02
CA MET A 158 7.76 -29.15 7.86
C MET A 158 6.43 -28.49 7.50
N GLY A 159 5.32 -29.24 7.63
CA GLY A 159 3.98 -28.74 7.42
C GLY A 159 3.64 -27.57 8.35
N ALA A 160 4.03 -27.65 9.62
CA ALA A 160 3.75 -26.59 10.61
C ALA A 160 4.43 -25.25 10.25
N GLN A 161 5.60 -25.30 9.64
CA GLN A 161 6.33 -24.10 9.21
C GLN A 161 5.60 -23.33 8.09
N ALA A 162 4.85 -24.03 7.24
CA ALA A 162 4.10 -23.41 6.14
C ALA A 162 2.89 -22.59 6.60
N ILE A 163 2.43 -22.73 7.84
CA ILE A 163 1.30 -22.01 8.42
C ILE A 163 1.76 -20.66 8.98
N THR A 164 2.93 -20.64 9.62
CA THR A 164 3.45 -19.43 10.28
C THR A 164 4.06 -18.49 9.26
N GLY A 165 3.55 -17.25 9.22
CA GLY A 165 4.09 -16.21 8.35
C GLY A 165 3.03 -15.26 7.81
N GLN A 166 3.40 -14.59 6.73
CA GLN A 166 2.56 -13.61 6.06
C GLN A 166 1.72 -14.29 4.98
N HIS A 167 0.43 -14.06 5.01
CA HIS A 167 -0.52 -14.63 4.06
C HIS A 167 -1.33 -13.52 3.40
N LEU A 168 -1.21 -13.42 2.07
CA LEU A 168 -2.02 -12.50 1.29
C LEU A 168 -3.45 -13.04 1.16
N VAL A 169 -4.43 -12.19 1.42
CA VAL A 169 -5.83 -12.45 1.06
C VAL A 169 -5.95 -12.29 -0.45
N ALA A 170 -6.18 -13.40 -1.14
CA ALA A 170 -6.28 -13.43 -2.59
C ALA A 170 -7.57 -12.75 -3.08
N MET A 171 -7.65 -12.46 -4.38
CA MET A 171 -8.79 -11.75 -4.99
C MET A 171 -10.12 -12.53 -4.87
N ASP A 172 -10.04 -13.85 -4.73
CA ASP A 172 -11.18 -14.74 -4.51
C ASP A 172 -11.59 -14.84 -3.03
N GLY A 173 -10.90 -14.13 -2.15
CA GLY A 173 -11.18 -14.06 -0.73
C GLY A 173 -10.57 -15.17 0.11
N TYR A 174 -9.69 -15.98 -0.46
CA TYR A 174 -9.03 -17.06 0.23
C TYR A 174 -7.63 -16.67 0.72
N VAL A 175 -7.22 -17.29 1.80
CA VAL A 175 -5.84 -17.33 2.30
C VAL A 175 -5.31 -18.75 2.14
N THR A 176 -4.10 -18.89 1.60
CA THR A 176 -3.45 -20.19 1.39
C THR A 176 -2.50 -20.50 2.54
N LEU A 177 -2.67 -21.66 3.16
CA LEU A 177 -1.90 -22.15 4.31
C LEU A 177 -0.92 -23.26 3.88
N GLY A 178 -0.25 -23.09 2.76
CA GLY A 178 0.69 -24.07 2.23
C GLY A 178 0.01 -25.43 1.95
N THR A 179 0.55 -26.51 2.52
CA THR A 179 0.07 -27.88 2.34
C THR A 179 -1.30 -28.17 2.96
N TYR A 180 -1.79 -27.28 3.83
CA TYR A 180 -3.11 -27.42 4.49
C TYR A 180 -4.26 -26.88 3.62
N GLY A 181 -3.92 -26.31 2.45
CA GLY A 181 -4.92 -25.77 1.52
C GLY A 181 -5.29 -24.33 1.79
N SER A 182 -6.48 -23.93 1.37
CA SER A 182 -6.94 -22.54 1.46
C SER A 182 -8.19 -22.39 2.30
N VAL A 183 -8.34 -21.23 2.95
CA VAL A 183 -9.49 -20.90 3.81
C VAL A 183 -10.09 -19.57 3.33
N TYR A 184 -11.41 -19.54 3.19
CA TYR A 184 -12.13 -18.30 2.87
C TYR A 184 -12.20 -17.41 4.11
N VAL A 185 -11.77 -16.14 3.99
CA VAL A 185 -11.70 -15.21 5.13
C VAL A 185 -12.34 -13.85 4.85
N THR A 186 -12.71 -13.54 3.60
CA THR A 186 -13.27 -12.23 3.25
C THR A 186 -14.59 -11.96 3.96
N GLY A 187 -14.70 -10.75 4.53
CA GLY A 187 -15.86 -10.31 5.31
C GLY A 187 -15.87 -10.80 6.75
N MET A 188 -14.96 -11.69 7.13
CA MET A 188 -14.80 -12.18 8.51
C MET A 188 -14.05 -11.17 9.37
N THR A 189 -14.35 -11.17 10.66
CA THR A 189 -13.49 -10.55 11.67
C THR A 189 -12.27 -11.44 11.90
N LEU A 190 -11.24 -10.89 12.59
CA LEU A 190 -10.05 -11.68 12.92
C LEU A 190 -10.37 -12.92 13.75
N GLU A 191 -11.32 -12.81 14.68
CA GLU A 191 -11.78 -13.93 15.52
C GLU A 191 -12.47 -15.02 14.68
N GLU A 192 -13.34 -14.61 13.74
CA GLU A 192 -14.02 -15.53 12.82
C GLU A 192 -13.03 -16.22 11.87
N ALA A 193 -12.05 -15.46 11.35
CA ALA A 193 -11.00 -15.99 10.47
C ALA A 193 -10.09 -16.97 11.21
N ARG A 194 -9.70 -16.66 12.47
CA ARG A 194 -8.96 -17.57 13.32
C ARG A 194 -9.70 -18.90 13.48
N ALA A 195 -10.97 -18.86 13.88
CA ALA A 195 -11.76 -20.06 14.04
C ALA A 195 -11.91 -20.86 12.75
N ALA A 196 -12.06 -20.18 11.59
CA ALA A 196 -12.12 -20.84 10.28
C ALA A 196 -10.79 -21.52 9.91
N ILE A 197 -9.66 -20.87 10.22
CA ILE A 197 -8.32 -21.44 10.00
C ILE A 197 -8.12 -22.64 10.92
N GLU A 198 -8.37 -22.51 12.23
CA GLU A 198 -8.26 -23.60 13.20
C GLU A 198 -9.11 -24.80 12.76
N LEU A 199 -10.36 -24.56 12.36
CA LEU A 199 -11.25 -25.63 11.85
C LEU A 199 -10.66 -26.34 10.63
N LYS A 200 -10.05 -25.60 9.68
CA LYS A 200 -9.40 -26.20 8.52
C LYS A 200 -8.19 -27.05 8.93
N LEU A 201 -7.41 -26.57 9.87
CA LEU A 201 -6.23 -27.26 10.37
C LEU A 201 -6.56 -28.54 11.13
N THR A 202 -7.76 -28.64 11.76
CA THR A 202 -8.20 -29.88 12.43
C THR A 202 -8.31 -31.07 11.48
N GLU A 203 -8.27 -30.91 10.18
CA GLU A 203 -8.22 -32.02 9.23
C GLU A 203 -6.93 -32.85 9.42
N ARG A 204 -5.82 -32.22 9.80
CA ARG A 204 -4.48 -32.84 9.91
C ARG A 204 -3.80 -32.65 11.26
N LEU A 205 -4.22 -31.67 12.05
CA LEU A 205 -3.65 -31.36 13.35
C LEU A 205 -4.64 -31.69 14.48
N ASP A 206 -4.08 -31.98 15.63
CA ASP A 206 -4.84 -32.26 16.85
C ASP A 206 -4.97 -30.98 17.68
N ASP A 207 -6.23 -30.52 17.81
CA ASP A 207 -6.58 -29.31 18.55
C ASP A 207 -5.62 -28.11 18.26
N PRO A 208 -5.56 -27.66 16.98
CA PRO A 208 -4.64 -26.61 16.57
C PRO A 208 -5.09 -25.26 17.11
N GLU A 209 -4.12 -24.47 17.57
CA GLU A 209 -4.32 -23.07 17.97
C GLU A 209 -3.45 -22.15 17.12
N VAL A 210 -4.05 -21.11 16.55
CA VAL A 210 -3.33 -20.09 15.79
C VAL A 210 -3.64 -18.68 16.29
N PHE A 211 -2.68 -17.81 16.16
CA PHE A 211 -2.87 -16.36 16.30
C PHE A 211 -2.99 -15.74 14.92
N VAL A 212 -3.98 -14.86 14.74
CA VAL A 212 -4.22 -14.15 13.46
C VAL A 212 -4.31 -12.67 13.70
N ASP A 213 -3.52 -11.90 12.99
CA ASP A 213 -3.57 -10.43 13.01
C ASP A 213 -3.42 -9.87 11.58
N VAL A 214 -3.68 -8.57 11.40
CA VAL A 214 -3.50 -7.87 10.12
C VAL A 214 -2.15 -7.17 10.11
N LEU A 215 -1.25 -7.65 9.28
CA LEU A 215 0.05 -7.01 9.08
C LEU A 215 -0.05 -5.75 8.21
N ALA A 216 -0.92 -5.76 7.18
CA ALA A 216 -1.13 -4.61 6.30
C ALA A 216 -2.60 -4.50 5.86
N TYR A 217 -3.20 -3.35 6.17
CA TYR A 217 -4.58 -2.99 5.82
C TYR A 217 -4.63 -2.41 4.40
N ASN A 218 -4.38 -3.23 3.38
CA ASN A 218 -4.30 -2.76 2.00
C ASN A 218 -5.66 -2.47 1.36
N SER A 219 -6.76 -2.97 1.94
CA SER A 219 -8.11 -2.75 1.45
C SER A 219 -8.69 -1.41 1.87
N LYS A 220 -8.28 -0.87 3.03
CA LYS A 220 -8.78 0.38 3.57
C LYS A 220 -7.83 1.51 3.25
N VAL A 221 -8.24 2.39 2.34
CA VAL A 221 -7.41 3.47 1.82
C VAL A 221 -8.19 4.77 1.71
N TYR A 222 -7.47 5.88 1.73
CA TYR A 222 -7.94 7.17 1.27
C TYR A 222 -7.08 7.68 0.13
N TYR A 223 -7.58 8.66 -0.58
CA TYR A 223 -6.89 9.23 -1.74
C TYR A 223 -6.59 10.70 -1.49
N ILE A 224 -5.40 11.12 -1.91
CA ILE A 224 -5.03 12.53 -1.93
C ILE A 224 -4.90 12.92 -3.40
N ILE A 225 -5.66 13.91 -3.82
CA ILE A 225 -5.71 14.40 -5.20
C ILE A 225 -5.17 15.82 -5.21
N THR A 226 -3.99 16.00 -5.78
CA THR A 226 -3.34 17.30 -5.90
C THR A 226 -3.45 17.80 -7.32
N GLN A 227 -4.12 18.93 -7.50
CA GLN A 227 -4.28 19.55 -8.81
C GLN A 227 -2.96 20.18 -9.27
N GLY A 228 -2.48 19.79 -10.44
CA GLY A 228 -1.13 20.11 -10.91
C GLY A 228 -0.99 21.38 -11.73
N ALA A 229 -1.84 22.39 -11.56
CA ALA A 229 -1.74 23.71 -12.19
C ALA A 229 -1.55 23.65 -13.73
N GLY A 230 -2.31 22.77 -14.38
CA GLY A 230 -2.26 22.57 -15.84
C GLY A 230 -1.21 21.57 -16.32
N LEU A 231 -0.49 20.92 -15.41
CA LEU A 231 0.48 19.83 -15.71
C LEU A 231 -0.12 18.43 -15.55
N GLY A 232 -1.37 18.34 -15.10
CA GLY A 232 -2.06 17.11 -14.75
C GLY A 232 -2.27 17.01 -13.23
N ASP A 233 -3.20 16.17 -12.81
CA ASP A 233 -3.46 15.93 -11.39
C ASP A 233 -2.61 14.76 -10.92
N ASP A 234 -2.09 14.86 -9.69
CA ASP A 234 -1.41 13.76 -9.01
C ASP A 234 -2.38 13.10 -8.03
N VAL A 235 -2.41 11.76 -8.05
CA VAL A 235 -3.30 10.97 -7.19
C VAL A 235 -2.47 9.99 -6.39
N THR A 236 -2.37 10.24 -5.10
CA THR A 236 -1.67 9.37 -4.16
C THR A 236 -2.67 8.56 -3.35
N ARG A 237 -2.48 7.25 -3.31
CA ARG A 237 -3.26 6.31 -2.48
C ARG A 237 -2.50 6.05 -1.19
N GLN A 238 -3.17 6.21 -0.04
CA GLN A 238 -2.60 5.98 1.28
C GLN A 238 -3.44 4.97 2.06
N PRO A 239 -2.80 4.03 2.78
CA PRO A 239 -3.51 3.16 3.71
C PRO A 239 -4.06 3.97 4.88
N ILE A 240 -5.14 3.48 5.49
CA ILE A 240 -5.75 4.11 6.67
C ILE A 240 -5.76 3.11 7.83
N THR A 241 -5.29 3.55 8.99
CA THR A 241 -5.32 2.78 10.24
C THR A 241 -6.45 3.21 11.18
N GLY A 242 -7.13 4.32 10.82
CA GLY A 242 -8.31 4.82 11.52
C GLY A 242 -8.05 6.00 12.44
N ASN A 243 -6.81 6.50 12.52
CA ASN A 243 -6.45 7.62 13.39
C ASN A 243 -5.96 8.85 12.62
N GLU A 244 -5.85 8.75 11.31
CA GLU A 244 -5.34 9.79 10.43
C GLU A 244 -6.30 10.97 10.35
N THR A 245 -5.72 12.17 10.31
CA THR A 245 -6.41 13.43 10.12
C THR A 245 -5.92 14.13 8.85
N VAL A 246 -6.51 15.29 8.52
CA VAL A 246 -6.06 16.08 7.37
C VAL A 246 -4.58 16.45 7.45
N ILE A 247 -4.09 16.83 8.63
CA ILE A 247 -2.67 17.20 8.80
C ILE A 247 -1.76 16.00 8.57
N ASP A 248 -2.18 14.80 9.00
CA ASP A 248 -1.41 13.57 8.78
C ASP A 248 -1.33 13.24 7.28
N ALA A 249 -2.44 13.43 6.55
CA ALA A 249 -2.47 13.23 5.10
C ALA A 249 -1.54 14.19 4.36
N VAL A 250 -1.54 15.47 4.73
CA VAL A 250 -0.63 16.45 4.13
C VAL A 250 0.83 16.15 4.51
N ALA A 251 1.08 15.71 5.74
CA ALA A 251 2.42 15.28 6.18
C ALA A 251 2.92 14.06 5.40
N ALA A 252 2.04 13.10 5.08
CA ALA A 252 2.37 11.93 4.25
C ALA A 252 2.80 12.29 2.82
N LEU A 253 2.33 13.43 2.29
CA LEU A 253 2.80 13.99 1.01
C LEU A 253 4.15 14.74 1.12
N GLY A 254 4.65 14.97 2.32
CA GLY A 254 5.80 15.86 2.55
C GLY A 254 5.45 17.35 2.53
N GLY A 255 4.17 17.70 2.68
CA GLY A 255 3.66 19.06 2.68
C GLY A 255 2.87 19.44 1.43
N ILE A 256 2.52 20.73 1.33
CA ILE A 256 1.79 21.27 0.18
C ILE A 256 2.80 21.62 -0.93
N SER A 257 2.53 21.14 -2.15
CA SER A 257 3.35 21.42 -3.33
C SER A 257 3.34 22.92 -3.68
N GLN A 258 4.44 23.41 -4.29
CA GLN A 258 4.56 24.79 -4.77
C GLN A 258 3.51 25.19 -5.82
N VAL A 259 2.93 24.22 -6.53
CA VAL A 259 1.88 24.45 -7.52
C VAL A 259 0.48 24.40 -6.92
N SER A 260 0.36 24.05 -5.65
CA SER A 260 -0.90 23.88 -4.92
C SER A 260 -1.23 25.12 -4.11
N SER A 261 -2.51 25.32 -3.85
CA SER A 261 -3.02 26.36 -2.93
C SER A 261 -3.36 25.74 -1.57
N THR A 262 -3.63 26.62 -0.59
CA THR A 262 -4.16 26.21 0.72
C THR A 262 -5.65 25.84 0.68
N ARG A 263 -6.31 25.97 -0.49
CA ARG A 263 -7.73 25.64 -0.66
C ARG A 263 -7.87 24.13 -0.87
N MET A 264 -8.47 23.48 0.10
CA MET A 264 -8.67 22.05 0.09
C MET A 264 -9.99 21.64 0.74
N TRP A 265 -10.43 20.43 0.46
CA TRP A 265 -11.63 19.83 1.05
C TRP A 265 -11.56 18.32 0.98
N ILE A 266 -12.34 17.64 1.84
CA ILE A 266 -12.58 16.22 1.72
C ILE A 266 -13.88 16.00 0.96
N ALA A 267 -13.85 15.15 -0.06
CA ALA A 267 -15.03 14.56 -0.67
C ALA A 267 -15.20 13.16 -0.09
N ARG A 268 -16.19 13.00 0.81
CA ARG A 268 -16.52 11.74 1.47
C ARG A 268 -17.66 11.06 0.74
N PRO A 269 -17.45 9.86 0.19
CA PRO A 269 -18.52 9.12 -0.47
C PRO A 269 -19.60 8.71 0.55
N ALA A 270 -20.84 8.60 0.07
CA ALA A 270 -21.92 8.08 0.90
C ALA A 270 -21.64 6.62 1.31
N PRO A 271 -21.94 6.24 2.55
CA PRO A 271 -21.79 4.86 3.00
C PRO A 271 -22.57 3.89 2.09
N ASN A 272 -21.88 2.85 1.59
CA ASN A 272 -22.47 1.85 0.69
C ASN A 272 -23.12 2.41 -0.59
N GLY A 273 -22.73 3.62 -1.02
CA GLY A 273 -23.32 4.28 -2.19
C GLY A 273 -24.78 4.74 -2.01
N VAL A 274 -25.29 4.71 -0.79
CA VAL A 274 -26.65 5.14 -0.46
C VAL A 274 -26.60 6.43 0.38
N GLY A 275 -27.23 7.48 -0.11
CA GLY A 275 -27.24 8.78 0.53
C GLY A 275 -26.48 9.85 -0.27
N CYS A 276 -26.25 11.01 0.35
CA CYS A 276 -25.54 12.11 -0.28
C CYS A 276 -24.04 12.10 0.08
N GLU A 277 -23.24 12.45 -0.88
CA GLU A 277 -21.82 12.73 -0.71
C GLU A 277 -21.61 13.95 0.18
N GLN A 278 -20.63 13.90 1.05
CA GLN A 278 -20.31 15.02 1.95
C GLN A 278 -19.07 15.75 1.44
N ILE A 279 -19.19 17.08 1.33
CA ILE A 279 -18.05 17.96 1.06
C ILE A 279 -17.70 18.69 2.36
N LEU A 280 -16.50 18.42 2.88
CA LEU A 280 -15.99 18.97 4.12
C LEU A 280 -14.88 19.99 3.80
N PRO A 281 -15.16 21.30 3.86
CA PRO A 281 -14.14 22.31 3.59
C PRO A 281 -13.08 22.33 4.69
N ILE A 282 -11.82 22.60 4.31
CA ILE A 282 -10.66 22.61 5.21
C ILE A 282 -10.06 24.01 5.22
N GLU A 283 -9.90 24.59 6.40
CA GLU A 283 -9.20 25.84 6.63
C GLU A 283 -7.74 25.56 7.02
N TRP A 284 -6.93 25.29 5.99
CA TRP A 284 -5.54 24.85 6.20
C TRP A 284 -4.70 25.81 7.04
N ASN A 285 -4.84 27.11 6.81
CA ASN A 285 -4.05 28.10 7.55
C ASN A 285 -4.38 28.06 9.05
N ASP A 286 -5.64 27.83 9.39
CA ASP A 286 -6.07 27.75 10.77
C ASP A 286 -5.53 26.48 11.44
N ILE A 287 -5.49 25.37 10.72
CA ILE A 287 -4.91 24.11 11.19
C ILE A 287 -3.41 24.28 11.38
N ALA A 288 -2.68 24.71 10.32
CA ALA A 288 -1.23 24.69 10.30
C ALA A 288 -0.58 25.80 11.13
N GLN A 289 -1.19 26.98 11.19
CA GLN A 289 -0.63 28.16 11.88
C GLN A 289 -1.36 28.48 13.17
N GLY A 290 -2.68 28.23 13.22
CA GLY A 290 -3.52 28.53 14.36
C GLY A 290 -3.77 27.35 15.30
N ALA A 291 -3.25 26.15 14.99
CA ALA A 291 -3.52 24.92 15.73
C ALA A 291 -5.02 24.62 15.93
N SER A 292 -5.86 25.05 14.98
CA SER A 292 -7.31 24.84 15.03
C SER A 292 -7.63 23.38 14.68
N THR A 293 -8.43 22.75 15.52
CA THR A 293 -8.93 21.39 15.28
C THR A 293 -10.28 21.36 14.59
N ALA A 294 -10.88 22.54 14.35
CA ALA A 294 -12.28 22.68 13.87
C ALA A 294 -12.50 22.05 12.50
N THR A 295 -11.52 22.11 11.60
CA THR A 295 -11.58 21.55 10.25
C THR A 295 -10.50 20.48 10.01
N ASN A 296 -9.77 20.07 11.08
CA ASN A 296 -8.86 18.93 11.01
C ASN A 296 -9.65 17.64 11.21
N TYR A 297 -10.37 17.25 10.16
CA TYR A 297 -11.24 16.09 10.16
C TYR A 297 -10.45 14.79 10.23
N GLN A 298 -11.02 13.80 10.95
CA GLN A 298 -10.57 12.42 10.86
C GLN A 298 -10.93 11.86 9.47
N LEU A 299 -9.96 11.24 8.85
CA LEU A 299 -10.13 10.57 7.55
C LEU A 299 -10.81 9.22 7.72
N MET A 300 -11.67 8.89 6.78
CA MET A 300 -12.39 7.62 6.71
C MET A 300 -11.99 6.83 5.46
N PRO A 301 -12.12 5.50 5.46
CA PRO A 301 -11.89 4.71 4.27
C PRO A 301 -12.73 5.20 3.08
N GLY A 302 -12.06 5.44 1.94
CA GLY A 302 -12.69 5.96 0.73
C GLY A 302 -12.72 7.48 0.62
N ASP A 303 -12.30 8.24 1.65
CA ASP A 303 -12.22 9.70 1.57
C ASP A 303 -11.25 10.15 0.46
N ARG A 304 -11.57 11.28 -0.15
CA ARG A 304 -10.76 11.93 -1.17
C ARG A 304 -10.41 13.34 -0.70
N LEU A 305 -9.17 13.51 -0.24
CA LEU A 305 -8.63 14.83 0.08
C LEU A 305 -8.21 15.50 -1.23
N PHE A 306 -8.90 16.57 -1.60
CA PHE A 306 -8.58 17.34 -2.79
C PHE A 306 -7.84 18.61 -2.41
N ILE A 307 -6.68 18.86 -3.05
CA ILE A 307 -5.86 20.06 -2.87
C ILE A 307 -5.87 20.82 -4.19
N ALA A 308 -6.49 22.00 -4.17
CA ALA A 308 -6.62 22.81 -5.37
C ALA A 308 -5.30 23.44 -5.81
N GLN A 309 -5.17 23.70 -7.10
CA GLN A 309 -4.01 24.39 -7.67
C GLN A 309 -3.91 25.84 -7.23
N ASP A 310 -2.68 26.38 -7.23
CA ASP A 310 -2.44 27.82 -7.13
C ASP A 310 -2.86 28.52 -8.43
N ARG A 311 -3.64 29.59 -8.31
CA ARG A 311 -4.22 30.30 -9.47
C ARG A 311 -3.14 31.01 -10.29
N LEU A 312 -2.13 31.59 -9.64
CA LEU A 312 -1.07 32.32 -10.34
C LEU A 312 -0.17 31.35 -11.11
N THR A 313 0.14 30.22 -10.48
CA THR A 313 0.95 29.17 -11.11
C THR A 313 0.20 28.55 -12.30
N ASN A 314 -1.11 28.32 -12.18
CA ASN A 314 -1.92 27.85 -13.29
C ASN A 314 -1.95 28.86 -14.44
N PHE A 315 -2.13 30.15 -14.15
CA PHE A 315 -2.11 31.21 -15.16
C PHE A 315 -0.77 31.27 -15.88
N ASN A 316 0.35 31.24 -15.15
CA ASN A 316 1.70 31.18 -15.74
C ASN A 316 1.87 29.96 -16.64
N THR A 317 1.39 28.79 -16.20
CA THR A 317 1.48 27.57 -17.02
C THR A 317 0.68 27.68 -18.30
N VAL A 318 -0.53 28.24 -18.26
CA VAL A 318 -1.37 28.48 -19.43
C VAL A 318 -0.70 29.46 -20.38
N VAL A 319 -0.21 30.58 -19.87
CA VAL A 319 0.52 31.60 -20.66
C VAL A 319 1.75 30.98 -21.31
N ASN A 320 2.55 30.25 -20.58
CA ASN A 320 3.74 29.57 -21.11
C ASN A 320 3.38 28.56 -22.20
N LYS A 321 2.31 27.78 -22.03
CA LYS A 321 1.85 26.83 -23.03
C LYS A 321 1.42 27.52 -24.34
N ILE A 322 0.89 28.74 -24.24
CA ILE A 322 0.48 29.53 -25.41
C ILE A 322 1.68 30.22 -26.04
N LEU A 323 2.59 30.80 -25.26
CA LEU A 323 3.72 31.60 -25.74
C LEU A 323 4.90 30.77 -26.23
N ASN A 324 5.19 29.64 -25.62
CA ASN A 324 6.33 28.80 -25.98
C ASN A 324 6.39 28.41 -27.48
N PRO A 325 5.28 28.08 -28.19
CA PRO A 325 5.33 27.83 -29.62
C PRO A 325 5.79 29.07 -30.41
N PHE A 326 5.36 30.28 -30.01
CA PHE A 326 5.74 31.52 -30.66
C PHE A 326 7.20 31.88 -30.39
N GLU A 327 7.68 31.73 -29.18
CA GLU A 327 9.10 31.93 -28.86
C GLU A 327 10.00 31.02 -29.66
N ARG A 328 9.64 29.74 -29.82
CA ARG A 328 10.37 28.79 -30.67
C ARG A 328 10.36 29.25 -32.13
N MET A 329 9.21 29.70 -32.65
CA MET A 329 9.10 30.19 -34.01
C MET A 329 9.97 31.44 -34.24
N PHE A 330 9.93 32.42 -33.32
CA PHE A 330 10.78 33.62 -33.38
C PHE A 330 12.26 33.26 -33.25
N GLY A 331 12.62 32.31 -32.40
CA GLY A 331 13.97 31.78 -32.30
C GLY A 331 14.50 31.21 -33.61
N PHE A 332 13.70 30.42 -34.32
CA PHE A 332 14.05 29.89 -35.65
C PHE A 332 14.20 31.01 -36.69
N ILE A 333 13.31 32.00 -36.71
CA ILE A 333 13.38 33.14 -37.63
C ILE A 333 14.67 33.95 -37.33
N SER A 334 14.98 34.21 -36.07
CA SER A 334 16.19 34.94 -35.68
C SER A 334 17.47 34.20 -36.07
N LEU A 335 17.52 32.89 -35.87
CA LEU A 335 18.63 32.03 -36.29
C LEU A 335 18.77 32.02 -37.83
N GLY A 336 17.65 31.87 -38.51
CA GLY A 336 17.63 31.90 -40.00
C GLY A 336 18.13 33.23 -40.60
N THR A 337 17.67 34.35 -40.04
CA THR A 337 18.14 35.68 -40.47
C THR A 337 19.60 35.93 -40.15
N SER A 338 20.09 35.46 -39.01
CA SER A 338 21.50 35.57 -38.62
C SER A 338 22.42 34.75 -39.53
N MET A 339 21.97 33.56 -39.94
CA MET A 339 22.65 32.70 -40.90
C MET A 339 22.67 33.31 -42.29
N ALA A 340 21.53 33.82 -42.79
CA ALA A 340 21.45 34.52 -44.08
C ALA A 340 22.38 35.74 -44.12
N ASN A 341 22.40 36.54 -43.08
CA ASN A 341 23.33 37.72 -42.96
C ASN A 341 24.80 37.31 -42.97
N ARG A 342 25.17 36.17 -42.35
CA ARG A 342 26.53 35.64 -42.43
C ARG A 342 26.89 35.21 -43.84
N ILE A 343 26.03 34.47 -44.53
CA ILE A 343 26.24 34.00 -45.90
C ILE A 343 26.43 35.21 -46.85
N VAL A 344 25.58 36.23 -46.74
CA VAL A 344 25.70 37.46 -47.55
C VAL A 344 27.02 38.18 -47.29
N ARG A 345 27.47 38.29 -46.01
CA ARG A 345 28.76 38.89 -45.69
C ARG A 345 29.96 38.11 -46.19
N PHE A 346 29.92 36.77 -46.16
CA PHE A 346 30.96 35.91 -46.73
C PHE A 346 30.97 35.97 -48.28
N GLY A 347 29.80 36.06 -48.92
CA GLY A 347 29.68 36.20 -50.36
C GLY A 347 30.24 37.55 -50.88
N LEU A 348 30.04 38.65 -50.13
CA LEU A 348 30.57 39.96 -50.48
C LEU A 348 32.07 40.10 -50.17
N ALA A 349 32.63 39.29 -49.26
CA ALA A 349 34.09 39.32 -48.95
C ALA A 349 34.92 38.57 -50.00
N ASN A 350 34.36 37.75 -50.84
CA ASN A 350 35.06 36.98 -51.90
C ASN A 350 34.94 37.63 -53.29
N THR A 351 34.43 38.84 -53.42
CA THR A 351 34.27 39.56 -54.69
C THR A 351 35.15 40.81 -54.82
N PHE A 352 36.24 40.92 -53.99
CA PHE A 352 37.30 41.91 -54.17
C PHE A 352 38.69 41.27 -54.20
#